data_8be585bc210ac788bd80a5fe2ef13d40
#
_entry.id   8be585bc210ac788bd80a5fe2ef13d40
#
_cell.length_a   1.000
_cell.length_b   1.000
_cell.length_c   1.000
_cell.angle_alpha   90.00
_cell.angle_beta   90.00
_cell.angle_gamma   90.00
#
_symmetry.space_group_name_H-M   'P 1'
#
loop_
_entity.id
_entity.type
_entity.pdbx_description
1 polymer ?
#
loop_
_entity_poly.entity_id
_entity_poly.type
_entity_poly.pdbx_seq_one_letter_code
_entity_poly.pdbx_strand_id
1 'polypeptide(L)'
;MKTNINISTTWHRLAATMLLCYFVTLLPCHAQTGLHINQVFEGKIVPKSQMVETRIRGKAISKYRLSFFHSVRFTCDNETFKRIDHLASQDFVDGTSQFGQTSPQSSGIMHSEGNKKVFTQMYELPRKGATTRYLCYKRRNDLVTVIYLEGSLTSLNELKKILND
;
A
#
# COMPACT_ATOMS: atom_id res chain seq x y z
N MET A 1 -57.54 -11.72 -23.73
CA MET A 1 -56.33 -10.90 -23.88
C MET A 1 -55.18 -11.70 -23.34
N LYS A 2 -54.33 -12.33 -24.19
CA LYS A 2 -53.17 -13.16 -23.76
C LYS A 2 -51.93 -12.29 -23.87
N THR A 3 -51.37 -11.89 -22.74
CA THR A 3 -50.07 -11.20 -22.68
C THR A 3 -48.95 -12.22 -22.85
N ASN A 4 -48.37 -12.26 -24.06
CA ASN A 4 -47.15 -13.00 -24.30
C ASN A 4 -45.99 -12.24 -23.67
N ILE A 5 -45.59 -12.64 -22.48
CA ILE A 5 -44.38 -12.15 -21.85
C ILE A 5 -43.20 -12.84 -22.57
N ASN A 6 -42.39 -12.05 -23.26
CA ASN A 6 -41.23 -12.50 -24.02
C ASN A 6 -40.11 -12.87 -23.06
N ILE A 7 -40.12 -14.12 -22.61
CA ILE A 7 -39.20 -14.68 -21.57
C ILE A 7 -37.73 -14.60 -21.99
N SER A 8 -37.46 -14.63 -23.32
CA SER A 8 -36.06 -14.63 -23.80
C SER A 8 -35.32 -13.32 -23.56
N THR A 9 -36.01 -12.16 -23.66
CA THR A 9 -35.39 -10.84 -23.46
C THR A 9 -35.09 -10.53 -22.01
N THR A 10 -35.85 -11.08 -21.06
CA THR A 10 -35.60 -10.92 -19.61
C THR A 10 -34.38 -11.72 -19.15
N TRP A 11 -34.16 -12.90 -19.68
CA TRP A 11 -32.98 -13.72 -19.36
C TRP A 11 -31.67 -13.08 -19.82
N HIS A 12 -31.64 -12.50 -21.03
CA HIS A 12 -30.46 -11.79 -21.54
C HIS A 12 -30.13 -10.54 -20.70
N ARG A 13 -31.14 -9.83 -20.22
CA ARG A 13 -30.96 -8.65 -19.35
C ARG A 13 -30.42 -9.04 -17.97
N LEU A 14 -30.93 -10.12 -17.37
CA LEU A 14 -30.44 -10.65 -16.09
C LEU A 14 -29.01 -11.19 -16.19
N ALA A 15 -28.68 -11.91 -17.27
CA ALA A 15 -27.34 -12.41 -17.51
C ALA A 15 -26.32 -11.26 -17.73
N ALA A 16 -26.72 -10.21 -18.47
CA ALA A 16 -25.86 -9.04 -18.71
C ALA A 16 -25.62 -8.23 -17.41
N THR A 17 -26.64 -8.09 -16.55
CA THR A 17 -26.47 -7.40 -15.23
C THR A 17 -25.61 -8.20 -14.28
N MET A 18 -25.76 -9.53 -14.23
CA MET A 18 -24.90 -10.40 -13.42
C MET A 18 -23.45 -10.35 -13.90
N LEU A 19 -23.21 -10.36 -15.22
CA LEU A 19 -21.88 -10.25 -15.80
C LEU A 19 -21.23 -8.89 -15.49
N LEU A 20 -22.01 -7.81 -15.59
CA LEU A 20 -21.53 -6.46 -15.28
C LEU A 20 -21.14 -6.32 -13.78
N CYS A 21 -21.96 -6.87 -12.87
CA CYS A 21 -21.64 -6.89 -11.44
C CYS A 21 -20.36 -7.70 -11.14
N TYR A 22 -20.12 -8.80 -11.86
CA TYR A 22 -18.92 -9.61 -11.71
C TYR A 22 -17.65 -8.85 -12.14
N PHE A 23 -17.72 -8.06 -13.22
CA PHE A 23 -16.61 -7.23 -13.67
C PHE A 23 -16.26 -6.10 -12.71
N VAL A 24 -17.25 -5.49 -12.05
CA VAL A 24 -17.02 -4.37 -11.10
C VAL A 24 -16.31 -4.86 -9.82
N THR A 25 -16.53 -6.10 -9.38
CA THR A 25 -15.89 -6.67 -8.19
C THR A 25 -14.42 -7.08 -8.43
N LEU A 26 -13.99 -7.22 -9.69
CA LEU A 26 -12.63 -7.59 -10.06
C LEU A 26 -11.70 -6.38 -10.26
N LEU A 27 -12.16 -5.14 -10.05
CA LEU A 27 -11.28 -3.98 -10.15
C LEU A 27 -10.21 -4.06 -9.05
N PRO A 28 -8.94 -4.36 -9.41
CA PRO A 28 -7.86 -4.36 -8.45
C PRO A 28 -7.76 -2.95 -7.86
N CYS A 29 -7.62 -2.90 -6.57
CA CYS A 29 -7.44 -1.64 -5.88
C CYS A 29 -6.09 -1.01 -6.24
N HIS A 30 -6.12 -0.01 -7.11
CA HIS A 30 -4.95 0.70 -7.62
C HIS A 30 -4.38 1.78 -6.65
N ALA A 31 -4.51 1.60 -5.34
CA ALA A 31 -3.96 2.55 -4.36
C ALA A 31 -2.44 2.77 -4.54
N GLN A 32 -1.72 1.72 -4.90
CA GLN A 32 -0.25 1.70 -5.05
C GLN A 32 0.23 1.75 -6.51
N THR A 33 -0.68 1.98 -7.48
CA THR A 33 -0.32 2.02 -8.91
C THR A 33 0.71 3.12 -9.17
N GLY A 34 1.73 2.79 -9.94
CA GLY A 34 2.81 3.70 -10.32
C GLY A 34 3.95 3.81 -9.30
N LEU A 35 3.94 3.05 -8.20
CA LEU A 35 5.05 2.98 -7.28
C LEU A 35 5.97 1.79 -7.62
N HIS A 36 7.29 2.01 -7.59
CA HIS A 36 8.29 0.96 -7.79
C HIS A 36 8.23 -0.09 -6.69
N ILE A 37 7.99 0.33 -5.45
CA ILE A 37 7.84 -0.55 -4.28
C ILE A 37 6.64 -1.49 -4.39
N ASN A 38 5.70 -1.23 -5.29
CA ASN A 38 4.55 -2.10 -5.53
C ASN A 38 4.98 -3.52 -5.95
N GLN A 39 6.16 -3.67 -6.56
CA GLN A 39 6.74 -4.97 -6.90
C GLN A 39 6.88 -5.89 -5.67
N VAL A 40 7.14 -5.32 -4.49
CA VAL A 40 7.20 -6.06 -3.22
C VAL A 40 5.81 -6.56 -2.86
N PHE A 41 4.80 -5.69 -2.87
CA PHE A 41 3.41 -6.04 -2.53
C PHE A 41 2.77 -7.00 -3.54
N GLU A 42 3.24 -7.01 -4.79
CA GLU A 42 2.80 -7.94 -5.83
C GLU A 42 3.46 -9.32 -5.74
N GLY A 43 4.48 -9.48 -4.91
CA GLY A 43 5.21 -10.75 -4.77
C GLY A 43 6.26 -10.99 -5.86
N LYS A 44 6.70 -9.91 -6.54
CA LYS A 44 7.73 -10.00 -7.60
C LYS A 44 9.17 -10.04 -7.05
N ILE A 45 9.36 -9.60 -5.80
CA ILE A 45 10.65 -9.59 -5.13
C ILE A 45 10.78 -10.80 -4.18
N VAL A 46 9.75 -11.04 -3.37
CA VAL A 46 9.61 -12.20 -2.52
C VAL A 46 8.26 -12.84 -2.87
N PRO A 47 8.17 -14.17 -3.03
CA PRO A 47 6.91 -14.84 -3.34
C PRO A 47 5.83 -14.58 -2.29
N LYS A 48 4.58 -14.38 -2.71
CA LYS A 48 3.45 -14.16 -1.77
C LYS A 48 3.26 -15.29 -0.76
N SER A 49 3.61 -16.51 -1.12
CA SER A 49 3.58 -17.67 -0.22
C SER A 49 4.52 -17.56 0.98
N GLN A 50 5.52 -16.68 0.90
CA GLN A 50 6.50 -16.41 1.97
C GLN A 50 6.20 -15.13 2.73
N MET A 51 5.06 -14.48 2.46
CA MET A 51 4.67 -13.21 3.07
C MET A 51 3.48 -13.37 4.00
N VAL A 52 3.48 -12.60 5.08
CA VAL A 52 2.26 -12.29 5.84
C VAL A 52 1.77 -10.94 5.36
N GLU A 53 0.61 -10.91 4.72
CA GLU A 53 0.00 -9.69 4.18
C GLU A 53 -1.17 -9.25 5.07
N THR A 54 -1.25 -7.95 5.37
CA THR A 54 -2.37 -7.32 6.06
C THR A 54 -2.85 -6.13 5.24
N ARG A 55 -4.15 -6.08 4.96
CA ARG A 55 -4.77 -4.98 4.22
C ARG A 55 -6.04 -4.54 4.93
N ILE A 56 -6.12 -3.25 5.28
CA ILE A 56 -7.23 -2.68 6.05
C ILE A 56 -7.73 -1.41 5.36
N ARG A 57 -9.04 -1.22 5.31
CA ARG A 57 -9.71 -0.04 4.72
C ARG A 57 -10.90 0.40 5.55
N GLY A 58 -11.28 1.66 5.33
CA GLY A 58 -12.54 2.21 5.80
C GLY A 58 -12.56 2.51 7.29
N LYS A 59 -13.73 2.35 7.92
CA LYS A 59 -14.00 2.82 9.29
C LYS A 59 -13.08 2.27 10.37
N ALA A 60 -12.54 1.06 10.18
CA ALA A 60 -11.67 0.42 11.17
C ALA A 60 -10.41 1.23 11.51
N ILE A 61 -9.88 1.97 10.54
CA ILE A 61 -8.66 2.77 10.68
C ILE A 61 -8.90 4.29 10.61
N SER A 62 -10.14 4.73 10.41
CA SER A 62 -10.47 6.17 10.29
C SER A 62 -10.17 6.97 11.55
N LYS A 63 -10.24 6.36 12.73
CA LYS A 63 -9.85 6.99 14.01
C LYS A 63 -8.38 7.43 14.04
N TYR A 64 -7.52 6.81 13.24
CA TYR A 64 -6.12 7.18 13.05
C TYR A 64 -5.92 8.15 11.88
N ARG A 65 -7.00 8.71 11.30
CA ARG A 65 -6.97 9.55 10.10
C ARG A 65 -6.39 8.83 8.88
N LEU A 66 -6.44 7.49 8.87
CA LEU A 66 -6.06 6.62 7.79
C LEU A 66 -7.29 6.16 7.00
N SER A 67 -7.15 6.07 5.67
CA SER A 67 -8.15 5.53 4.75
C SER A 67 -7.76 4.16 4.21
N PHE A 68 -6.45 3.91 4.15
CA PHE A 68 -5.88 2.65 3.67
C PHE A 68 -4.59 2.30 4.40
N PHE A 69 -4.45 1.03 4.73
CA PHE A 69 -3.25 0.41 5.31
C PHE A 69 -2.97 -0.88 4.55
N HIS A 70 -1.74 -1.06 4.13
CA HIS A 70 -1.27 -2.29 3.51
C HIS A 70 0.13 -2.61 4.01
N SER A 71 0.30 -3.76 4.63
CA SER A 71 1.62 -4.22 5.07
C SER A 71 1.91 -5.62 4.57
N VAL A 72 3.18 -5.87 4.30
CA VAL A 72 3.72 -7.21 4.03
C VAL A 72 4.91 -7.43 4.95
N ARG A 73 5.00 -8.65 5.51
CA ARG A 73 6.10 -9.08 6.37
C ARG A 73 6.68 -10.38 5.84
N PHE A 74 8.00 -10.45 5.74
CA PHE A 74 8.74 -11.61 5.24
C PHE A 74 10.18 -11.60 5.75
N THR A 75 10.88 -12.72 5.59
CA THR A 75 12.32 -12.80 5.81
C THR A 75 13.05 -12.69 4.48
N CYS A 76 14.18 -11.96 4.46
CA CYS A 76 15.02 -11.87 3.28
C CYS A 76 16.49 -11.64 3.65
N ASP A 77 17.38 -11.92 2.71
CA ASP A 77 18.82 -11.66 2.82
C ASP A 77 19.16 -10.17 2.60
N ASN A 78 20.45 -9.85 2.69
CA ASN A 78 20.94 -8.49 2.50
C ASN A 78 20.77 -7.97 1.07
N GLU A 79 20.87 -8.83 0.07
CA GLU A 79 20.78 -8.44 -1.34
C GLU A 79 19.33 -8.07 -1.67
N THR A 80 18.38 -8.91 -1.30
CA THR A 80 16.95 -8.64 -1.43
C THR A 80 16.55 -7.38 -0.69
N PHE A 81 17.08 -7.15 0.53
CA PHE A 81 16.82 -5.94 1.29
C PHE A 81 17.33 -4.68 0.57
N LYS A 82 18.55 -4.69 0.02
CA LYS A 82 19.09 -3.57 -0.77
C LYS A 82 18.24 -3.27 -1.99
N ARG A 83 17.68 -4.29 -2.63
CA ARG A 83 16.76 -4.12 -3.75
C ARG A 83 15.47 -3.42 -3.33
N ILE A 84 14.90 -3.79 -2.18
CA ILE A 84 13.72 -3.14 -1.60
C ILE A 84 14.02 -1.67 -1.27
N ASP A 85 15.15 -1.40 -0.63
CA ASP A 85 15.62 -0.06 -0.29
C ASP A 85 15.78 0.82 -1.54
N HIS A 86 16.34 0.25 -2.61
CA HIS A 86 16.47 0.95 -3.90
C HIS A 86 15.10 1.30 -4.51
N LEU A 87 14.14 0.36 -4.54
CA LEU A 87 12.79 0.61 -5.04
C LEU A 87 12.07 1.70 -4.24
N ALA A 88 12.19 1.68 -2.92
CA ALA A 88 11.62 2.69 -2.05
C ALA A 88 12.24 4.07 -2.27
N SER A 89 13.56 4.11 -2.49
CA SER A 89 14.29 5.35 -2.79
C SER A 89 13.91 5.93 -4.14
N GLN A 90 13.66 5.11 -5.17
CA GLN A 90 13.16 5.56 -6.46
C GLN A 90 11.80 6.24 -6.33
N ASP A 91 10.86 5.66 -5.59
CA ASP A 91 9.54 6.25 -5.35
C ASP A 91 9.63 7.62 -4.65
N PHE A 92 10.62 7.79 -3.78
CA PHE A 92 10.89 9.06 -3.11
C PHE A 92 11.45 10.11 -4.08
N VAL A 93 12.45 9.75 -4.89
CA VAL A 93 13.10 10.66 -5.85
C VAL A 93 12.14 11.07 -6.97
N ASP A 94 11.43 10.13 -7.57
CA ASP A 94 10.44 10.39 -8.63
C ASP A 94 9.34 11.31 -8.12
N GLY A 95 8.97 11.16 -6.86
CA GLY A 95 8.02 12.03 -6.18
C GLY A 95 8.50 13.46 -6.03
N THR A 96 9.78 13.68 -5.72
CA THR A 96 10.36 15.03 -5.59
C THR A 96 10.44 15.75 -6.93
N SER A 97 10.73 15.02 -8.01
CA SER A 97 10.92 15.58 -9.35
C SER A 97 9.62 16.07 -9.98
N GLN A 98 8.48 15.47 -9.67
CA GLN A 98 7.18 15.78 -10.27
C GLN A 98 6.44 16.96 -9.61
N PHE A 99 6.75 17.30 -8.38
CA PHE A 99 5.97 18.27 -7.59
C PHE A 99 6.80 19.42 -7.03
N GLY A 100 7.64 20.02 -7.77
CA GLY A 100 8.47 21.22 -7.59
C GLY A 100 8.30 22.17 -6.38
N GLN A 101 7.60 21.86 -5.30
CA GLN A 101 7.33 22.80 -4.21
C GLN A 101 7.13 22.27 -2.79
N THR A 102 7.32 21.02 -2.49
CA THR A 102 7.42 20.63 -1.07
C THR A 102 8.43 19.50 -0.98
N SER A 103 9.57 19.75 -0.35
CA SER A 103 10.56 18.71 -0.09
C SER A 103 9.89 17.56 0.65
N PRO A 104 9.72 16.39 0.02
CA PRO A 104 9.16 15.25 0.71
C PRO A 104 10.07 14.94 1.90
N GLN A 105 9.45 14.66 3.04
CA GLN A 105 10.20 14.35 4.24
C GLN A 105 10.60 12.88 4.22
N SER A 106 11.87 12.61 4.41
CA SER A 106 12.37 11.28 4.75
C SER A 106 12.87 11.27 6.19
N SER A 107 12.68 10.16 6.88
CA SER A 107 13.22 9.96 8.23
C SER A 107 13.74 8.54 8.35
N GLY A 108 15.06 8.41 8.35
CA GLY A 108 15.74 7.17 8.68
C GLY A 108 16.13 7.15 10.15
N ILE A 109 15.79 6.10 10.86
CA ILE A 109 16.20 5.87 12.25
C ILE A 109 16.87 4.50 12.31
N MET A 110 18.16 4.51 12.69
CA MET A 110 18.86 3.30 13.08
C MET A 110 18.96 3.31 14.60
N HIS A 111 18.31 2.37 15.27
CA HIS A 111 18.44 2.21 16.71
C HIS A 111 18.75 0.76 17.07
N SER A 112 19.37 0.58 18.24
CA SER A 112 19.66 -0.73 18.78
C SER A 112 18.61 -1.06 19.83
N GLU A 113 17.88 -2.13 19.63
CA GLU A 113 16.90 -2.67 20.59
C GLU A 113 17.52 -3.93 21.22
N GLY A 114 18.18 -3.75 22.36
CA GLY A 114 19.04 -4.80 22.94
C GLY A 114 20.23 -5.12 22.03
N ASN A 115 20.53 -6.40 21.80
CA ASN A 115 21.59 -6.86 20.88
C ASN A 115 21.16 -6.87 19.39
N LYS A 116 20.01 -6.32 19.02
CA LYS A 116 19.46 -6.38 17.66
C LYS A 116 19.51 -5.01 17.01
N LYS A 117 20.14 -4.95 15.83
CA LYS A 117 20.10 -3.75 14.98
C LYS A 117 18.72 -3.65 14.33
N VAL A 118 18.01 -2.56 14.59
CA VAL A 118 16.74 -2.23 13.96
C VAL A 118 16.96 -1.04 13.04
N PHE A 119 16.62 -1.21 11.78
CA PHE A 119 16.61 -0.16 10.79
C PHE A 119 15.15 0.18 10.44
N THR A 120 14.80 1.45 10.51
CA THR A 120 13.47 1.94 10.12
C THR A 120 13.63 3.14 9.22
N GLN A 121 12.97 3.12 8.07
CA GLN A 121 12.92 4.22 7.12
C GLN A 121 11.48 4.58 6.83
N MET A 122 11.18 5.87 6.75
CA MET A 122 9.86 6.41 6.43
C MET A 122 9.99 7.49 5.37
N TYR A 123 9.07 7.45 4.40
CA TYR A 123 8.96 8.43 3.33
C TYR A 123 7.53 8.97 3.26
N GLU A 124 7.41 10.27 3.09
CA GLU A 124 6.20 10.87 2.58
C GLU A 124 6.27 10.82 1.05
N LEU A 125 5.33 10.14 0.43
CA LEU A 125 5.23 10.00 -1.02
C LEU A 125 4.41 11.16 -1.60
N PRO A 126 4.52 11.43 -2.91
CA PRO A 126 3.71 12.44 -3.57
C PRO A 126 2.23 12.25 -3.28
N ARG A 127 1.54 13.34 -2.97
CA ARG A 127 0.11 13.32 -2.67
C ARG A 127 -0.70 12.91 -3.89
N LYS A 128 -1.81 12.24 -3.66
CA LYS A 128 -2.83 11.96 -4.67
C LYS A 128 -4.08 12.76 -4.33
N GLY A 129 -4.22 13.94 -4.94
CA GLY A 129 -5.24 14.90 -4.54
C GLY A 129 -5.05 15.36 -3.08
N ALA A 130 -6.10 15.26 -2.25
CA ALA A 130 -6.05 15.61 -0.83
C ALA A 130 -5.44 14.52 0.07
N THR A 131 -5.14 13.33 -0.49
CA THR A 131 -4.66 12.18 0.26
C THR A 131 -3.14 12.19 0.36
N THR A 132 -2.61 12.17 1.58
CA THR A 132 -1.18 11.97 1.85
C THR A 132 -0.88 10.48 1.83
N ARG A 133 0.26 10.12 1.26
CA ARG A 133 0.72 8.73 1.12
C ARG A 133 2.05 8.57 1.82
N TYR A 134 2.20 7.46 2.52
CA TYR A 134 3.41 7.15 3.26
C TYR A 134 3.89 5.75 2.95
N LEU A 135 5.20 5.61 2.86
CA LEU A 135 5.90 4.34 2.79
C LEU A 135 6.81 4.22 4.02
N CYS A 136 6.69 3.12 4.73
CA CYS A 136 7.56 2.79 5.84
C CYS A 136 8.09 1.38 5.65
N TYR A 137 9.37 1.16 5.90
CA TYR A 137 9.89 -0.19 6.02
C TYR A 137 10.83 -0.31 7.21
N LYS A 138 10.72 -1.45 7.88
CA LYS A 138 11.49 -1.79 9.07
C LYS A 138 12.19 -3.12 8.84
N ARG A 139 13.46 -3.15 9.19
CA ARG A 139 14.25 -4.39 9.20
C ARG A 139 14.73 -4.68 10.61
N ARG A 140 14.53 -5.92 11.05
CA ARG A 140 15.05 -6.45 12.31
C ARG A 140 15.71 -7.81 12.03
N ASN A 141 17.04 -7.86 11.98
CA ASN A 141 17.81 -8.99 11.44
C ASN A 141 17.38 -9.27 9.98
N ASP A 142 16.85 -10.48 9.71
CA ASP A 142 16.36 -10.90 8.39
C ASP A 142 14.88 -10.62 8.19
N LEU A 143 14.15 -10.23 9.25
CA LEU A 143 12.73 -9.93 9.18
C LEU A 143 12.52 -8.51 8.67
N VAL A 144 11.82 -8.38 7.56
CA VAL A 144 11.46 -7.11 6.92
C VAL A 144 9.94 -6.93 6.96
N THR A 145 9.52 -5.72 7.28
CA THR A 145 8.12 -5.29 7.18
C THR A 145 8.08 -4.05 6.30
N VAL A 146 7.29 -4.10 5.23
CA VAL A 146 7.02 -2.95 4.36
C VAL A 146 5.58 -2.54 4.55
N ILE A 147 5.33 -1.26 4.78
CA ILE A 147 4.01 -0.69 5.11
C ILE A 147 3.74 0.48 4.16
N TYR A 148 2.61 0.44 3.49
CA TYR A 148 2.07 1.54 2.72
C TYR A 148 0.78 2.05 3.37
N LEU A 149 0.63 3.36 3.46
CA LEU A 149 -0.46 4.04 4.15
C LEU A 149 -1.01 5.19 3.30
N GLU A 150 -2.32 5.37 3.36
CA GLU A 150 -3.00 6.55 2.83
C GLU A 150 -3.88 7.17 3.91
N GLY A 151 -3.94 8.50 3.93
CA GLY A 151 -4.78 9.19 4.90
C GLY A 151 -4.72 10.70 4.79
N SER A 152 -5.21 11.36 5.84
CA SER A 152 -5.19 12.81 6.02
C SER A 152 -4.21 13.24 7.12
N LEU A 153 -3.14 12.46 7.35
CA LEU A 153 -2.09 12.82 8.27
C LEU A 153 -1.35 14.07 7.78
N THR A 154 -0.91 14.89 8.71
CA THR A 154 -0.26 16.17 8.40
C THR A 154 1.26 16.10 8.41
N SER A 155 1.82 15.04 9.02
CA SER A 155 3.27 14.91 9.14
C SER A 155 3.72 13.46 9.40
N LEU A 156 5.01 13.19 9.12
CA LEU A 156 5.68 11.94 9.51
C LEU A 156 5.72 11.74 11.04
N ASN A 157 5.71 12.83 11.83
CA ASN A 157 5.71 12.71 13.29
C ASN A 157 4.38 12.18 13.82
N GLU A 158 3.27 12.53 13.19
CA GLU A 158 1.96 11.96 13.50
C GLU A 158 1.93 10.47 13.17
N LEU A 159 2.48 10.08 12.01
CA LEU A 159 2.63 8.68 11.63
C LEU A 159 3.48 7.88 12.62
N LYS A 160 4.61 8.43 13.07
CA LYS A 160 5.48 7.78 14.06
C LYS A 160 4.76 7.44 15.36
N LYS A 161 3.89 8.33 15.84
CA LYS A 161 3.07 8.08 17.03
C LYS A 161 2.15 6.88 16.82
N ILE A 162 1.46 6.83 15.69
CA ILE A 162 0.52 5.74 15.35
C ILE A 162 1.21 4.38 15.25
N LEU A 163 2.44 4.33 14.74
CA LEU A 163 3.18 3.07 14.54
C LEU A 163 3.90 2.57 15.81
N ASN A 164 4.04 3.41 16.83
CA ASN A 164 4.70 3.08 18.09
C ASN A 164 3.71 2.79 19.24
N ASP A 165 2.42 3.12 19.07
CA ASP A 165 1.31 2.74 19.96
C ASP A 165 0.84 1.30 19.66
#